data_7f32671894debf08af97bfa91de3c2e2
#
_entry.id   7f32671894debf08af97bfa91de3c2e2
#
_cell.length_a   1.000
_cell.length_b   1.000
_cell.length_c   1.000
_cell.angle_alpha   90.00
_cell.angle_beta   90.00
_cell.angle_gamma   90.00
#
_symmetry.space_group_name_H-M   'P 1'
#
loop_
_entity.id
_entity.type
_entity.pdbx_description
1 polymer ?
#
loop_
_entity_poly.entity_id
_entity_poly.type
_entity_poly.pdbx_seq_one_letter_code
_entity_poly.pdbx_strand_id
1 'polypeptide(L)'
;VYQNRRYDGDFRAVKEVIDRGWLGELREAEIRYDRYRPAFSGKAHKEGDMPGAGIIYDLSPHLVDQAIQLFGFPKALFADVWRMRPDVVANDYFEILFYYDTMRVRLKATCIARESLYAYTIHGMKGSFLQQRSDMQEIKLLQGVKPSLDNWCEAPSKPDGLLHTEINGEVVRQETTSGPGNYMGYYDDVYKALTGAGPNPVPAADGIRNMKIIDAALESVREGKVVSL
;
A
#
# COMPACT_ATOMS: atom_id res chain seq x y z
N VAL A 1 8.29 14.65 -1.02
CA VAL A 1 8.22 13.34 -0.35
C VAL A 1 8.28 12.24 -1.40
N TYR A 2 8.94 11.13 -1.12
CA TYR A 2 9.14 10.03 -2.08
C TYR A 2 8.15 8.89 -1.80
N GLN A 3 6.93 8.97 -2.37
CA GLN A 3 5.93 7.90 -2.32
C GLN A 3 5.95 7.10 -3.64
N ASN A 4 7.05 6.40 -3.83
CA ASN A 4 7.34 5.64 -5.05
C ASN A 4 6.30 4.55 -5.36
N ARG A 5 5.64 4.00 -4.34
CA ARG A 5 4.65 2.93 -4.51
C ARG A 5 3.35 3.37 -5.16
N ARG A 6 3.14 4.67 -5.40
CA ARG A 6 2.11 5.18 -6.33
C ARG A 6 2.39 4.75 -7.77
N TYR A 7 3.64 4.37 -8.08
CA TYR A 7 4.12 3.98 -9.39
C TYR A 7 4.32 2.46 -9.53
N ASP A 8 3.91 1.67 -8.52
CA ASP A 8 3.85 0.22 -8.60
C ASP A 8 2.75 -0.21 -9.59
N GLY A 9 3.02 -1.22 -10.41
CA GLY A 9 2.08 -1.70 -11.42
C GLY A 9 0.82 -2.29 -10.80
N ASP A 10 0.95 -3.03 -9.70
CA ASP A 10 -0.17 -3.61 -8.96
C ASP A 10 -1.08 -2.54 -8.35
N PHE A 11 -0.52 -1.48 -7.78
CA PHE A 11 -1.31 -0.35 -7.26
C PHE A 11 -2.10 0.37 -8.36
N ARG A 12 -1.47 0.57 -9.52
CA ARG A 12 -2.12 1.21 -10.67
C ARG A 12 -3.27 0.37 -11.21
N ALA A 13 -3.12 -0.97 -11.23
CA ALA A 13 -4.20 -1.88 -11.61
C ALA A 13 -5.40 -1.78 -10.65
N VAL A 14 -5.15 -1.74 -9.34
CA VAL A 14 -6.21 -1.51 -8.34
C VAL A 14 -6.92 -0.19 -8.56
N LYS A 15 -6.14 0.88 -8.75
CA LYS A 15 -6.70 2.21 -8.98
C LYS A 15 -7.56 2.25 -10.25
N GLU A 16 -7.13 1.62 -11.32
CA GLU A 16 -7.89 1.54 -12.57
C GLU A 16 -9.24 0.86 -12.37
N VAL A 17 -9.30 -0.28 -11.67
CA VAL A 17 -10.56 -1.01 -11.41
C VAL A 17 -11.53 -0.16 -10.60
N ILE A 18 -11.02 0.57 -9.58
CA ILE A 18 -11.83 1.48 -8.76
C ILE A 18 -12.34 2.66 -9.60
N ASP A 19 -11.46 3.33 -10.36
CA ASP A 19 -11.80 4.50 -11.18
C ASP A 19 -12.83 4.15 -12.27
N ARG A 20 -12.80 2.93 -12.80
CA ARG A 20 -13.80 2.43 -13.75
C ARG A 20 -15.16 2.13 -13.11
N GLY A 21 -15.26 2.13 -11.78
CA GLY A 21 -16.50 1.86 -11.05
C GLY A 21 -17.01 0.43 -11.17
N TRP A 22 -16.16 -0.51 -11.61
CA TRP A 22 -16.56 -1.90 -11.85
C TRP A 22 -17.04 -2.62 -10.60
N LEU A 23 -16.63 -2.21 -9.41
CA LEU A 23 -17.04 -2.83 -8.16
C LEU A 23 -18.31 -2.20 -7.56
N GLY A 24 -18.83 -1.13 -8.17
CA GLY A 24 -19.92 -0.36 -7.59
C GLY A 24 -19.50 0.42 -6.35
N GLU A 25 -20.44 0.67 -5.44
CA GLU A 25 -20.13 1.34 -4.17
C GLU A 25 -19.23 0.46 -3.31
N LEU A 26 -18.05 0.97 -2.97
CA LEU A 26 -17.08 0.22 -2.17
C LEU A 26 -17.55 0.09 -0.72
N ARG A 27 -17.36 -1.09 -0.13
CA ARG A 27 -17.76 -1.42 1.25
C ARG A 27 -16.62 -1.85 2.14
N GLU A 28 -15.68 -2.60 1.58
CA GLU A 28 -14.55 -3.14 2.33
C GLU A 28 -13.31 -3.13 1.46
N ALA A 29 -12.17 -2.82 2.07
CA ALA A 29 -10.87 -2.98 1.44
C ALA A 29 -9.83 -3.45 2.45
N GLU A 30 -8.89 -4.25 1.98
CA GLU A 30 -7.69 -4.62 2.72
C GLU A 30 -6.46 -4.35 1.83
N ILE A 31 -5.45 -3.68 2.40
CA ILE A 31 -4.14 -3.47 1.78
C ILE A 31 -3.09 -4.09 2.69
N ARG A 32 -2.31 -5.03 2.16
CA ARG A 32 -1.32 -5.79 2.93
C ARG A 32 0.09 -5.63 2.39
N TYR A 33 1.04 -5.75 3.32
CA TYR A 33 2.46 -5.88 2.98
C TYR A 33 3.09 -6.97 3.84
N ASP A 34 2.88 -8.21 3.44
CA ASP A 34 3.37 -9.38 4.15
C ASP A 34 4.80 -9.73 3.71
N ARG A 35 5.63 -10.14 4.65
CA ARG A 35 6.99 -10.61 4.44
C ARG A 35 7.27 -11.84 5.30
N TYR A 36 8.20 -12.67 4.86
CA TYR A 36 8.74 -13.73 5.71
C TYR A 36 10.20 -13.42 6.03
N ARG A 37 10.42 -12.86 7.20
CA ARG A 37 11.74 -12.50 7.76
C ARG A 37 11.78 -12.86 9.25
N PRO A 38 11.85 -14.18 9.60
CA PRO A 38 11.74 -14.61 10.99
C PRO A 38 12.94 -14.21 11.85
N ALA A 39 14.13 -14.03 11.24
CA ALA A 39 15.34 -13.64 11.95
C ALA A 39 15.58 -12.14 11.88
N PHE A 40 16.36 -11.62 12.84
CA PHE A 40 16.88 -10.24 12.83
C PHE A 40 17.71 -9.98 11.55
N SER A 41 17.44 -8.88 10.86
CA SER A 41 18.09 -8.58 9.57
C SER A 41 19.47 -7.94 9.69
N GLY A 42 19.93 -7.64 10.90
CA GLY A 42 21.16 -6.88 11.15
C GLY A 42 21.01 -5.37 11.01
N LYS A 43 19.84 -4.87 10.65
CA LYS A 43 19.59 -3.42 10.45
C LYS A 43 19.04 -2.80 11.74
N ALA A 44 19.95 -2.45 12.67
CA ALA A 44 19.59 -1.86 13.95
C ALA A 44 18.69 -0.61 13.83
N HIS A 45 18.90 0.22 12.81
CA HIS A 45 18.07 1.42 12.56
C HIS A 45 16.61 1.11 12.17
N LYS A 46 16.31 -0.14 11.76
CA LYS A 46 14.94 -0.58 11.43
C LYS A 46 14.32 -1.47 12.49
N GLU A 47 15.14 -2.29 13.17
CA GLU A 47 14.66 -3.37 14.03
C GLU A 47 15.14 -3.24 15.49
N GLY A 48 15.96 -2.20 15.79
CA GLY A 48 16.47 -1.90 17.12
C GLY A 48 15.58 -0.95 17.91
N ASP A 49 16.03 -0.58 19.11
CA ASP A 49 15.38 0.41 19.99
C ASP A 49 15.82 1.82 19.60
N MET A 50 15.27 2.32 18.49
CA MET A 50 15.58 3.66 17.98
C MET A 50 14.29 4.40 17.62
N PRO A 51 14.23 5.73 17.81
CA PRO A 51 13.10 6.53 17.33
C PRO A 51 12.89 6.33 15.81
N GLY A 52 11.66 6.02 15.43
CA GLY A 52 11.32 5.77 14.03
C GLY A 52 11.65 4.36 13.52
N ALA A 53 12.14 3.46 14.36
CA ALA A 53 12.29 2.05 14.03
C ALA A 53 10.94 1.31 14.06
N GLY A 54 10.91 0.17 13.39
CA GLY A 54 9.75 -0.70 13.32
C GLY A 54 8.96 -0.58 12.02
N ILE A 55 8.18 -1.62 11.79
CA ILE A 55 7.41 -1.78 10.54
C ILE A 55 6.33 -0.70 10.39
N ILE A 56 5.86 -0.12 11.52
CA ILE A 56 4.90 0.98 11.50
C ILE A 56 5.48 2.22 10.81
N TYR A 57 6.77 2.49 10.93
CA TYR A 57 7.44 3.60 10.26
C TYR A 57 8.05 3.21 8.90
N ASP A 58 8.38 1.92 8.68
CA ASP A 58 8.99 1.44 7.43
C ASP A 58 7.94 1.18 6.33
N LEU A 59 6.79 0.59 6.66
CA LEU A 59 5.79 0.15 5.68
C LEU A 59 4.45 0.89 5.77
N SER A 60 4.02 1.33 6.96
CA SER A 60 2.72 1.98 7.06
C SER A 60 2.63 3.27 6.23
N PRO A 61 3.69 4.11 6.09
CA PRO A 61 3.61 5.28 5.22
C PRO A 61 3.20 4.97 3.78
N HIS A 62 3.63 3.82 3.26
CA HIS A 62 3.26 3.39 1.91
C HIS A 62 1.81 2.91 1.84
N LEU A 63 1.35 2.10 2.81
CA LEU A 63 -0.01 1.59 2.83
C LEU A 63 -1.03 2.70 3.11
N VAL A 64 -0.71 3.61 4.03
CA VAL A 64 -1.52 4.80 4.34
C VAL A 64 -1.64 5.69 3.12
N ASP A 65 -0.53 5.98 2.44
CA ASP A 65 -0.53 6.78 1.23
C ASP A 65 -1.43 6.16 0.15
N GLN A 66 -1.25 4.86 -0.12
CA GLN A 66 -2.07 4.13 -1.08
C GLN A 66 -3.56 4.16 -0.72
N ALA A 67 -3.91 3.95 0.55
CA ALA A 67 -5.29 4.03 1.01
C ALA A 67 -5.89 5.43 0.82
N ILE A 68 -5.14 6.48 1.16
CA ILE A 68 -5.60 7.86 0.96
C ILE A 68 -5.78 8.18 -0.52
N GLN A 69 -4.90 7.68 -1.40
CA GLN A 69 -5.01 7.88 -2.85
C GLN A 69 -6.22 7.15 -3.45
N LEU A 70 -6.62 5.99 -2.89
CA LEU A 70 -7.74 5.20 -3.39
C LEU A 70 -9.08 5.63 -2.79
N PHE A 71 -9.12 6.00 -1.52
CA PHE A 71 -10.36 6.12 -0.74
C PHE A 71 -10.54 7.48 -0.06
N GLY A 72 -9.54 8.37 -0.17
CA GLY A 72 -9.54 9.65 0.54
C GLY A 72 -9.13 9.52 2.02
N PHE A 73 -9.23 10.62 2.77
CA PHE A 73 -8.83 10.68 4.17
C PHE A 73 -9.93 10.06 5.06
N PRO A 74 -9.60 9.13 5.99
CA PRO A 74 -10.59 8.50 6.85
C PRO A 74 -11.09 9.46 7.94
N LYS A 75 -12.25 9.16 8.56
CA LYS A 75 -12.81 9.94 9.66
C LYS A 75 -12.26 9.54 11.03
N ALA A 76 -11.88 8.29 11.17
CA ALA A 76 -11.32 7.75 12.40
C ALA A 76 -10.50 6.49 12.08
N LEU A 77 -9.73 6.02 13.05
CA LEU A 77 -9.02 4.75 12.95
C LEU A 77 -8.98 4.02 14.31
N PHE A 78 -8.77 2.72 14.23
CA PHE A 78 -8.31 1.86 15.33
C PHE A 78 -7.03 1.14 14.88
N ALA A 79 -6.07 0.95 15.78
CA ALA A 79 -4.81 0.31 15.44
C ALA A 79 -4.36 -0.69 16.51
N ASP A 80 -3.70 -1.75 16.04
CA ASP A 80 -2.90 -2.68 16.82
C ASP A 80 -1.49 -2.75 16.23
N VAL A 81 -0.49 -2.56 17.08
CA VAL A 81 0.93 -2.61 16.70
C VAL A 81 1.65 -3.51 17.69
N TRP A 82 2.32 -4.54 17.18
CA TRP A 82 2.88 -5.58 18.03
C TRP A 82 4.27 -6.03 17.59
N ARG A 83 4.94 -6.75 18.46
CA ARG A 83 6.19 -7.44 18.20
C ARG A 83 5.95 -8.94 18.22
N MET A 84 6.09 -9.58 17.06
CA MET A 84 5.86 -11.02 16.86
C MET A 84 7.14 -11.83 17.05
N ARG A 85 8.30 -11.28 16.62
CA ARG A 85 9.59 -11.97 16.65
C ARG A 85 10.31 -11.75 17.98
N PRO A 86 10.85 -12.80 18.61
CA PRO A 86 11.48 -12.70 19.93
C PRO A 86 12.79 -11.90 19.93
N ASP A 87 13.56 -11.98 18.83
CA ASP A 87 14.92 -11.42 18.73
C ASP A 87 14.96 -9.99 18.15
N VAL A 88 13.80 -9.34 18.02
CA VAL A 88 13.65 -7.99 17.47
C VAL A 88 13.07 -7.07 18.55
N VAL A 89 13.57 -5.85 18.68
CA VAL A 89 13.06 -4.88 19.68
C VAL A 89 11.94 -4.05 19.12
N ALA A 90 12.07 -3.58 17.90
CA ALA A 90 11.04 -2.79 17.22
C ALA A 90 9.80 -3.63 16.85
N ASN A 91 8.67 -2.95 16.64
CA ASN A 91 7.46 -3.61 16.15
C ASN A 91 7.68 -4.20 14.73
N ASP A 92 7.07 -5.35 14.49
CA ASP A 92 7.16 -6.07 13.20
C ASP A 92 5.82 -6.62 12.73
N TYR A 93 4.76 -6.11 13.34
CA TYR A 93 3.36 -6.29 12.99
C TYR A 93 2.60 -4.99 13.22
N PHE A 94 1.70 -4.65 12.30
CA PHE A 94 0.62 -3.71 12.56
C PHE A 94 -0.64 -4.08 11.80
N GLU A 95 -1.76 -3.66 12.38
CA GLU A 95 -3.06 -3.61 11.74
C GLU A 95 -3.70 -2.25 12.05
N ILE A 96 -4.15 -1.52 11.03
CA ILE A 96 -4.85 -0.24 11.18
C ILE A 96 -6.19 -0.35 10.45
N LEU A 97 -7.29 -0.16 11.16
CA LEU A 97 -8.63 -0.14 10.60
C LEU A 97 -9.11 1.31 10.42
N PHE A 98 -9.32 1.73 9.18
CA PHE A 98 -9.88 3.03 8.84
C PHE A 98 -11.40 3.01 8.79
N TYR A 99 -12.01 4.04 9.34
CA TYR A 99 -13.45 4.24 9.37
C TYR A 99 -13.84 5.36 8.39
N TYR A 100 -14.62 5.00 7.37
CA TYR A 100 -15.34 5.91 6.49
C TYR A 100 -16.83 5.77 6.77
N ASP A 101 -17.70 6.60 6.19
CA ASP A 101 -19.14 6.54 6.44
C ASP A 101 -19.74 5.18 6.10
N THR A 102 -19.43 4.70 4.90
CA THR A 102 -20.03 3.48 4.33
C THR A 102 -19.03 2.35 4.10
N MET A 103 -17.73 2.56 4.41
CA MET A 103 -16.65 1.62 4.10
C MET A 103 -15.73 1.41 5.29
N ARG A 104 -15.09 0.23 5.34
CA ARG A 104 -13.96 -0.07 6.23
C ARG A 104 -12.75 -0.44 5.39
N VAL A 105 -11.58 0.10 5.76
CA VAL A 105 -10.30 -0.22 5.09
C VAL A 105 -9.31 -0.71 6.15
N ARG A 106 -8.80 -1.91 5.95
CA ARG A 106 -7.78 -2.51 6.80
C ARG A 106 -6.41 -2.40 6.14
N LEU A 107 -5.45 -1.83 6.86
CA LEU A 107 -4.04 -1.82 6.48
C LEU A 107 -3.29 -2.78 7.38
N LYS A 108 -2.52 -3.71 6.81
CA LYS A 108 -1.83 -4.73 7.59
C LYS A 108 -0.44 -5.01 7.05
N ALA A 109 0.51 -5.22 7.95
CA ALA A 109 1.82 -5.75 7.60
C ALA A 109 2.35 -6.69 8.68
N THR A 110 3.07 -7.72 8.26
CA THR A 110 3.73 -8.67 9.17
C THR A 110 5.04 -9.17 8.57
N CYS A 111 5.97 -9.54 9.45
CA CYS A 111 7.25 -10.13 9.05
C CYS A 111 7.30 -11.67 9.17
N ILE A 112 6.20 -12.32 9.52
CA ILE A 112 6.16 -13.78 9.75
C ILE A 112 5.28 -14.55 8.76
N ALA A 113 4.74 -13.90 7.73
CA ALA A 113 3.92 -14.56 6.72
C ALA A 113 4.80 -15.26 5.68
N ARG A 114 4.89 -16.59 5.76
CA ARG A 114 5.58 -17.42 4.76
C ARG A 114 4.75 -17.52 3.47
N GLU A 115 3.43 -17.60 3.60
CA GLU A 115 2.47 -17.53 2.49
C GLU A 115 1.76 -16.19 2.56
N SER A 116 1.98 -15.36 1.55
CA SER A 116 1.32 -14.05 1.44
C SER A 116 -0.06 -14.21 0.84
N LEU A 117 -1.03 -13.49 1.39
CA LEU A 117 -2.34 -13.31 0.77
C LEU A 117 -2.28 -12.25 -0.34
N TYR A 118 -3.40 -11.99 -0.99
CA TYR A 118 -3.49 -10.87 -1.93
C TYR A 118 -3.10 -9.57 -1.22
N ALA A 119 -2.31 -8.75 -1.89
CA ALA A 119 -1.88 -7.47 -1.34
C ALA A 119 -3.02 -6.46 -1.27
N TYR A 120 -3.97 -6.58 -2.16
CA TYR A 120 -5.18 -5.78 -2.19
C TYR A 120 -6.38 -6.71 -2.34
N THR A 121 -7.35 -6.53 -1.45
CA THR A 121 -8.66 -7.18 -1.50
C THR A 121 -9.71 -6.09 -1.40
N ILE A 122 -10.48 -5.87 -2.46
CA ILE A 122 -11.46 -4.79 -2.55
C ILE A 122 -12.84 -5.38 -2.83
N HIS A 123 -13.80 -5.03 -2.01
CA HIS A 123 -15.18 -5.47 -2.13
C HIS A 123 -16.11 -4.26 -2.28
N GLY A 124 -16.97 -4.32 -3.27
CA GLY A 124 -18.06 -3.37 -3.50
C GLY A 124 -19.38 -4.09 -3.74
N MET A 125 -20.44 -3.32 -3.92
CA MET A 125 -21.80 -3.85 -4.07
C MET A 125 -22.03 -4.64 -5.37
N LYS A 126 -21.15 -4.48 -6.37
CA LYS A 126 -21.24 -5.20 -7.65
C LYS A 126 -20.20 -6.31 -7.79
N GLY A 127 -19.13 -6.31 -6.99
CA GLY A 127 -18.10 -7.33 -7.13
C GLY A 127 -16.88 -7.12 -6.27
N SER A 128 -15.86 -7.92 -6.56
CA SER A 128 -14.60 -7.97 -5.84
C SER A 128 -13.42 -7.89 -6.79
N PHE A 129 -12.34 -7.28 -6.34
CA PHE A 129 -11.05 -7.31 -7.01
C PHE A 129 -9.96 -7.73 -6.02
N LEU A 130 -9.19 -8.72 -6.43
CA LEU A 130 -8.05 -9.26 -5.67
C LEU A 130 -6.79 -9.01 -6.50
N GLN A 131 -5.74 -8.44 -5.89
CA GLN A 131 -4.49 -8.14 -6.57
C GLN A 131 -3.30 -8.56 -5.72
N GLN A 132 -2.38 -9.33 -6.29
CA GLN A 132 -1.12 -9.68 -5.63
C GLN A 132 -0.14 -8.49 -5.66
N ARG A 133 0.83 -8.50 -4.77
CA ARG A 133 1.98 -7.60 -4.84
C ARG A 133 3.01 -8.19 -5.80
N SER A 134 2.97 -7.70 -7.02
CA SER A 134 3.69 -8.29 -8.15
C SER A 134 4.72 -7.34 -8.75
N ASP A 135 4.83 -6.10 -8.28
CA ASP A 135 5.80 -5.14 -8.80
C ASP A 135 7.23 -5.59 -8.53
N MET A 136 8.04 -5.66 -9.59
CA MET A 136 9.40 -6.19 -9.58
C MET A 136 10.49 -5.12 -9.50
N GLN A 137 10.13 -3.83 -9.44
CA GLN A 137 11.10 -2.74 -9.53
C GLN A 137 12.11 -2.76 -8.39
N GLU A 138 11.66 -2.93 -7.14
CA GLU A 138 12.54 -2.99 -5.97
C GLU A 138 13.49 -4.20 -6.05
N ILE A 139 13.00 -5.34 -6.53
CA ILE A 139 13.82 -6.56 -6.71
C ILE A 139 14.91 -6.31 -7.75
N LYS A 140 14.57 -5.72 -8.89
CA LYS A 140 15.54 -5.38 -9.95
C LYS A 140 16.58 -4.38 -9.46
N LEU A 141 16.18 -3.36 -8.69
CA LEU A 141 17.11 -2.41 -8.07
C LEU A 141 18.10 -3.10 -7.12
N LEU A 142 17.63 -4.03 -6.30
CA LEU A 142 18.48 -4.82 -5.40
C LEU A 142 19.45 -5.74 -6.15
N GLN A 143 19.11 -6.16 -7.36
CA GLN A 143 19.96 -6.91 -8.28
C GLN A 143 20.97 -6.02 -9.05
N GLY A 144 20.94 -4.71 -8.83
CA GLY A 144 21.82 -3.75 -9.48
C GLY A 144 21.39 -3.34 -10.88
N VAL A 145 20.18 -3.65 -11.30
CA VAL A 145 19.62 -3.18 -12.58
C VAL A 145 19.42 -1.67 -12.49
N LYS A 146 19.98 -0.94 -13.46
CA LYS A 146 19.84 0.51 -13.53
C LYS A 146 18.52 0.89 -14.18
N PRO A 147 17.71 1.74 -13.54
CA PRO A 147 16.48 2.25 -14.14
C PRO A 147 16.77 3.08 -15.40
N SER A 148 15.86 3.03 -16.35
CA SER A 148 15.85 3.90 -17.53
C SER A 148 14.45 4.50 -17.70
N LEU A 149 14.32 5.50 -18.58
CA LEU A 149 13.01 6.09 -18.92
C LEU A 149 12.17 5.11 -19.76
N ASP A 150 12.82 4.20 -20.46
CA ASP A 150 12.18 3.11 -21.19
C ASP A 150 11.86 1.95 -20.22
N ASN A 151 11.05 1.01 -20.65
CA ASN A 151 10.54 -0.13 -19.87
C ASN A 151 11.66 -0.98 -19.22
N TRP A 152 12.26 -0.49 -18.16
CA TRP A 152 13.27 -1.20 -17.38
C TRP A 152 12.68 -2.30 -16.47
N CYS A 153 11.36 -2.26 -16.25
CA CYS A 153 10.63 -3.27 -15.52
C CYS A 153 9.47 -3.79 -16.37
N GLU A 154 9.38 -5.10 -16.51
CA GLU A 154 8.35 -5.78 -17.27
C GLU A 154 7.09 -5.98 -16.42
N ALA A 155 5.94 -6.12 -17.09
CA ALA A 155 4.72 -6.60 -16.47
C ALA A 155 4.90 -8.04 -15.96
N PRO A 156 4.11 -8.48 -14.96
CA PRO A 156 4.11 -9.87 -14.54
C PRO A 156 3.84 -10.82 -15.71
N SER A 157 4.58 -11.93 -15.76
CA SER A 157 4.44 -12.94 -16.83
C SER A 157 3.23 -13.87 -16.66
N LYS A 158 2.55 -13.78 -15.50
CA LYS A 158 1.35 -14.57 -15.17
C LYS A 158 0.29 -13.65 -14.60
N PRO A 159 -0.99 -14.05 -14.66
CA PRO A 159 -2.04 -13.32 -13.99
C PRO A 159 -1.72 -13.14 -12.48
N ASP A 160 -1.91 -11.93 -12.01
CA ASP A 160 -1.62 -11.52 -10.64
C ASP A 160 -2.82 -10.87 -9.94
N GLY A 161 -3.94 -10.75 -10.66
CA GLY A 161 -5.20 -10.24 -10.18
C GLY A 161 -6.39 -11.12 -10.54
N LEU A 162 -7.51 -10.93 -9.85
CA LEU A 162 -8.80 -11.58 -10.10
C LEU A 162 -9.92 -10.56 -9.97
N LEU A 163 -10.61 -10.29 -11.06
CA LEU A 163 -11.84 -9.50 -11.10
C LEU A 163 -13.05 -10.43 -11.14
N HIS A 164 -13.97 -10.28 -10.18
CA HIS A 164 -15.26 -10.96 -10.17
C HIS A 164 -16.36 -9.95 -9.87
N THR A 165 -17.08 -9.54 -10.88
CA THR A 165 -18.06 -8.44 -10.78
C THR A 165 -19.17 -8.57 -11.82
N GLU A 166 -20.18 -7.70 -11.72
CA GLU A 166 -21.24 -7.53 -12.73
C GLU A 166 -20.91 -6.29 -13.60
N ILE A 167 -20.79 -6.51 -14.91
CA ILE A 167 -20.63 -5.47 -15.93
C ILE A 167 -21.77 -5.59 -16.93
N ASN A 168 -22.53 -4.51 -17.12
CA ASN A 168 -23.68 -4.45 -18.05
C ASN A 168 -24.74 -5.57 -17.82
N GLY A 169 -24.94 -5.99 -16.57
CA GLY A 169 -25.89 -7.05 -16.21
C GLY A 169 -25.35 -8.47 -16.36
N GLU A 170 -24.11 -8.64 -16.77
CA GLU A 170 -23.45 -9.93 -16.89
C GLU A 170 -22.41 -10.14 -15.80
N VAL A 171 -22.39 -11.31 -15.18
CA VAL A 171 -21.36 -11.66 -14.19
C VAL A 171 -20.08 -12.06 -14.92
N VAL A 172 -19.02 -11.31 -14.65
CA VAL A 172 -17.68 -11.53 -15.20
C VAL A 172 -16.76 -12.02 -14.08
N ARG A 173 -16.08 -13.15 -14.31
CA ARG A 173 -14.99 -13.63 -13.45
C ARG A 173 -13.77 -13.93 -14.31
N GLN A 174 -12.75 -13.10 -14.18
CA GLN A 174 -11.55 -13.18 -15.01
C GLN A 174 -10.28 -12.92 -14.21
N GLU A 175 -9.22 -13.63 -14.58
CA GLU A 175 -7.87 -13.30 -14.16
C GLU A 175 -7.38 -12.07 -14.91
N THR A 176 -6.62 -11.21 -14.22
CA THR A 176 -6.04 -9.99 -14.78
C THR A 176 -4.54 -9.98 -14.58
N THR A 177 -3.84 -9.22 -15.41
CA THR A 177 -2.41 -8.99 -15.27
C THR A 177 -2.17 -7.49 -15.14
N SER A 178 -1.48 -7.08 -14.09
CA SER A 178 -1.10 -5.69 -13.89
C SER A 178 -0.09 -5.23 -14.94
N GLY A 179 -0.07 -3.94 -15.23
CA GLY A 179 0.96 -3.34 -16.05
C GLY A 179 2.32 -3.26 -15.33
N PRO A 180 3.38 -2.88 -16.04
CA PRO A 180 4.68 -2.63 -15.43
C PRO A 180 4.63 -1.44 -14.50
N GLY A 181 5.38 -1.48 -13.40
CA GLY A 181 5.64 -0.32 -12.57
C GLY A 181 6.62 0.65 -13.26
N ASN A 182 6.64 1.91 -12.80
CA ASN A 182 7.52 2.91 -13.37
C ASN A 182 7.99 3.94 -12.32
N TYR A 183 9.01 3.61 -11.52
CA TYR A 183 9.61 4.57 -10.56
C TYR A 183 10.26 5.77 -11.25
N MET A 184 10.72 5.62 -12.49
CA MET A 184 11.26 6.74 -13.26
C MET A 184 10.19 7.79 -13.58
N GLY A 185 8.92 7.37 -13.67
CA GLY A 185 7.79 8.28 -13.81
C GLY A 185 7.66 9.29 -12.67
N TYR A 186 8.06 8.91 -11.44
CA TYR A 186 8.13 9.85 -10.33
C TYR A 186 9.11 11.01 -10.63
N TYR A 187 10.30 10.70 -11.13
CA TYR A 187 11.32 11.71 -11.45
C TYR A 187 10.92 12.58 -12.64
N ASP A 188 10.25 11.98 -13.64
CA ASP A 188 9.68 12.72 -14.77
C ASP A 188 8.59 13.71 -14.30
N ASP A 189 7.71 13.28 -13.41
CA ASP A 189 6.68 14.14 -12.83
C ASP A 189 7.27 15.25 -11.92
N VAL A 190 8.34 14.95 -11.16
CA VAL A 190 9.10 15.97 -10.42
C VAL A 190 9.73 16.99 -11.36
N TYR A 191 10.33 16.54 -12.48
CA TYR A 191 10.89 17.43 -13.49
C TYR A 191 9.81 18.34 -14.10
N LYS A 192 8.65 17.78 -14.46
CA LYS A 192 7.50 18.56 -14.95
C LYS A 192 7.04 19.61 -13.92
N ALA A 193 6.98 19.22 -12.64
CA ALA A 193 6.60 20.17 -11.58
C ALA A 193 7.61 21.32 -11.43
N LEU A 194 8.91 21.02 -11.48
CA LEU A 194 9.96 22.02 -11.37
C LEU A 194 10.01 22.99 -12.56
N THR A 195 9.61 22.52 -13.74
CA THR A 195 9.56 23.33 -14.98
C THR A 195 8.20 24.00 -15.20
N GLY A 196 7.23 23.82 -14.29
CA GLY A 196 5.89 24.38 -14.42
C GLY A 196 5.00 23.64 -15.44
N ALA A 197 5.43 22.46 -15.92
CA ALA A 197 4.70 21.66 -16.90
C ALA A 197 3.71 20.66 -16.27
N GLY A 198 3.65 20.58 -14.92
CA GLY A 198 2.75 19.67 -14.22
C GLY A 198 2.70 19.95 -12.71
N PRO A 199 1.80 19.28 -11.98
CA PRO A 199 1.70 19.41 -10.53
C PRO A 199 2.84 18.65 -9.83
N ASN A 200 3.12 19.01 -8.57
CA ASN A 200 4.00 18.21 -7.72
C ASN A 200 3.38 16.83 -7.48
N PRO A 201 4.03 15.72 -7.85
CA PRO A 201 3.47 14.37 -7.75
C PRO A 201 3.20 13.93 -6.30
N VAL A 202 3.98 14.42 -5.35
CA VAL A 202 3.82 14.13 -3.92
C VAL A 202 4.08 15.40 -3.10
N PRO A 203 3.10 16.27 -2.94
CA PRO A 203 3.26 17.48 -2.15
C PRO A 203 3.54 17.18 -0.67
N ALA A 204 4.18 18.11 0.04
CA ALA A 204 4.46 17.97 1.48
C ALA A 204 3.19 17.73 2.32
N ALA A 205 2.05 18.27 1.87
CA ALA A 205 0.76 18.04 2.51
C ALA A 205 0.38 16.55 2.60
N ASP A 206 0.75 15.74 1.60
CA ASP A 206 0.51 14.29 1.63
C ASP A 206 1.38 13.61 2.70
N GLY A 207 2.65 14.03 2.83
CA GLY A 207 3.52 13.57 3.90
C GLY A 207 2.97 13.90 5.30
N ILE A 208 2.43 15.12 5.47
CA ILE A 208 1.80 15.54 6.73
C ILE A 208 0.56 14.68 7.03
N ARG A 209 -0.28 14.40 6.04
CA ARG A 209 -1.44 13.50 6.20
C ARG A 209 -1.03 12.10 6.64
N ASN A 210 0.01 11.55 6.03
CA ASN A 210 0.54 10.24 6.40
C ASN A 210 1.02 10.23 7.86
N MET A 211 1.78 11.24 8.28
CA MET A 211 2.27 11.32 9.66
C MET A 211 1.15 11.48 10.67
N LYS A 212 0.11 12.27 10.37
CA LYS A 212 -1.08 12.39 11.23
C LYS A 212 -1.76 11.03 11.45
N ILE A 213 -1.86 10.19 10.41
CA ILE A 213 -2.41 8.84 10.53
C ILE A 213 -1.54 7.96 11.43
N ILE A 214 -0.21 8.01 11.26
CA ILE A 214 0.72 7.21 12.06
C ILE A 214 0.68 7.63 13.53
N ASP A 215 0.66 8.93 13.81
CA ASP A 215 0.55 9.46 15.17
C ASP A 215 -0.78 9.03 15.82
N ALA A 216 -1.90 9.13 15.10
CA ALA A 216 -3.21 8.68 15.57
C ALA A 216 -3.26 7.15 15.77
N ALA A 217 -2.57 6.37 14.94
CA ALA A 217 -2.46 4.92 15.11
C ALA A 217 -1.71 4.58 16.41
N LEU A 218 -0.60 5.25 16.69
CA LEU A 218 0.15 5.07 17.93
C LEU A 218 -0.64 5.56 19.17
N GLU A 219 -1.44 6.62 19.02
CA GLU A 219 -2.39 7.03 20.07
C GLU A 219 -3.44 5.94 20.32
N SER A 220 -4.03 5.38 19.24
CA SER A 220 -5.02 4.30 19.35
C SER A 220 -4.47 3.07 20.07
N VAL A 221 -3.23 2.66 19.76
CA VAL A 221 -2.55 1.56 20.46
C VAL A 221 -2.36 1.86 21.94
N ARG A 222 -1.87 3.06 22.27
CA ARG A 222 -1.60 3.47 23.67
C ARG A 222 -2.87 3.51 24.52
N GLU A 223 -3.97 3.95 23.94
CA GLU A 223 -5.22 4.20 24.65
C GLU A 223 -6.25 3.07 24.47
N GLY A 224 -5.99 2.10 23.59
CA GLY A 224 -6.89 0.97 23.32
C GLY A 224 -8.26 1.39 22.77
N LYS A 225 -8.32 2.51 22.03
CA LYS A 225 -9.59 3.09 21.54
C LYS A 225 -9.52 3.56 20.09
N VAL A 226 -10.70 3.79 19.51
CA VAL A 226 -10.84 4.49 18.22
C VAL A 226 -10.45 5.96 18.39
N VAL A 227 -9.63 6.46 17.46
CA VAL A 227 -9.18 7.86 17.40
C VAL A 227 -9.83 8.55 16.20
N SER A 228 -10.48 9.70 16.44
CA SER A 228 -11.02 10.59 15.39
C SER A 228 -9.90 11.40 14.73
N LEU A 229 -10.05 11.70 13.42
CA LEU A 229 -9.03 12.36 12.60
C LEU A 229 -9.46 13.75 12.13
#